data_400d612c9870ecbd9a60efdfbb2385e5
#
_entry.id   400d612c9870ecbd9a60efdfbb2385e5
#
_cell.length_a   1.000
_cell.length_b   1.000
_cell.length_c   1.000
_cell.angle_alpha   90.00
_cell.angle_beta   90.00
_cell.angle_gamma   90.00
#
_symmetry.space_group_name_H-M   'P 1'
#
loop_
_entity.id
_entity.type
_entity.pdbx_description
1 polymer ?
#
loop_
_entity_poly.entity_id
_entity_poly.type
_entity_poly.pdbx_seq_one_letter_code
_entity_poly.pdbx_strand_id
1 'polypeptide(L)'
;MKFFGVPALMLAGACSTNSGSLAPSPQSHVAAPRAVSHDRRWGPNVSAACPDRRPDEAQCFLLIRTGPQLVPDGGSGPNGGFTPAQLQKAYNLPSATRGSGQIIAIVDAYDNPRLADDLAYYRSYFGMPAANFTKYNQLGQLGAYPVGNEQWGAEEDLDVQMASASCQNCSIVLIEANSPSAKDLGNAVKAAAALGAHIISNSYGCYTACGLKEKYFEARGVTYLAASGDDGYGTGVGTPGAFAAVVDVGGTTLVAGVKGKRGFEESAWPGTNSGCSHKSKPSWQHDPGCAFRTANDIAAIADPNTGPAFYDTYGFSGWLVGGGTSASTPLIAGAFGLAGNASSQNGGRTFWEKAHEGPNDLYRITRGKNGTCKPAYLCQEGTQEYRDYGGPAGWGTPNGIGAF
;
A
#
# COMPACT_ATOMS: atom_id res chain seq x y z
N MET A 1 92.56 7.84 3.14
CA MET A 1 93.34 8.53 4.20
C MET A 1 92.40 9.10 5.22
N LYS A 2 92.63 8.71 6.48
CA LYS A 2 92.12 9.20 7.79
C LYS A 2 90.68 8.81 8.18
N PHE A 3 90.70 7.84 9.03
CA PHE A 3 89.78 7.42 10.12
C PHE A 3 89.45 8.55 11.10
N PHE A 4 88.26 8.51 11.70
CA PHE A 4 87.93 8.79 13.11
C PHE A 4 86.44 8.47 13.20
N GLY A 5 85.88 7.57 13.99
CA GLY A 5 86.18 7.28 15.41
C GLY A 5 84.90 7.53 16.17
N VAL A 6 84.25 6.47 16.60
CA VAL A 6 83.00 6.37 17.44
C VAL A 6 83.21 7.05 18.84
N PRO A 7 82.19 7.47 19.62
CA PRO A 7 81.64 6.48 20.56
C PRO A 7 80.08 6.44 20.71
N ALA A 8 79.66 5.26 21.12
CA ALA A 8 78.33 4.94 21.59
C ALA A 8 77.99 5.59 22.91
N LEU A 9 76.79 6.12 23.08
CA LEU A 9 76.24 6.49 24.36
C LEU A 9 74.97 5.69 24.60
N MET A 10 74.99 4.76 25.53
CA MET A 10 73.79 4.11 26.05
C MET A 10 73.07 5.10 26.95
N LEU A 11 71.77 5.31 26.70
CA LEU A 11 70.84 5.89 27.64
C LEU A 11 69.69 4.91 27.86
N ALA A 12 69.57 4.42 29.08
CA ALA A 12 68.42 3.69 29.56
C ALA A 12 67.21 4.64 29.64
N GLY A 13 66.17 4.36 28.92
CA GLY A 13 64.89 5.05 28.97
C GLY A 13 63.82 4.15 29.55
N ALA A 14 63.26 4.58 30.67
CA ALA A 14 62.24 3.90 31.44
C ALA A 14 60.98 3.55 30.64
N CYS A 15 60.46 2.35 30.81
CA CYS A 15 59.16 1.89 30.39
C CYS A 15 58.06 2.65 31.14
N SER A 16 57.39 3.59 30.47
CA SER A 16 56.17 4.20 30.96
C SER A 16 54.98 3.45 30.36
N THR A 17 54.30 2.66 31.13
CA THR A 17 53.06 1.98 30.78
C THR A 17 51.93 3.02 30.76
N ASN A 18 51.62 3.51 29.59
CA ASN A 18 50.43 4.34 29.40
C ASN A 18 49.22 3.42 29.13
N SER A 19 48.45 3.11 30.14
CA SER A 19 47.17 2.44 30.05
C SER A 19 46.15 3.40 29.46
N GLY A 20 46.12 3.50 28.12
CA GLY A 20 45.07 4.17 27.39
C GLY A 20 43.78 3.38 27.53
N SER A 21 42.84 3.91 28.29
CA SER A 21 41.44 3.46 28.32
C SER A 21 40.87 3.61 26.93
N LEU A 22 40.63 2.50 26.23
CA LEU A 22 39.81 2.47 25.02
C LEU A 22 38.37 2.75 25.42
N ALA A 23 37.82 3.87 24.98
CA ALA A 23 36.38 4.13 25.06
C ALA A 23 35.62 2.99 24.38
N PRO A 24 34.52 2.49 24.98
CA PRO A 24 33.73 1.46 24.35
C PRO A 24 33.11 2.02 23.04
N SER A 25 33.30 1.30 21.95
CA SER A 25 32.59 1.56 20.69
C SER A 25 31.08 1.57 20.94
N PRO A 26 30.31 2.44 20.28
CA PRO A 26 28.87 2.43 20.41
C PRO A 26 28.33 1.06 19.98
N GLN A 27 27.82 0.31 20.93
CA GLN A 27 27.07 -0.90 20.66
C GLN A 27 25.83 -0.48 19.88
N SER A 28 25.73 -0.93 18.65
CA SER A 28 24.47 -0.91 17.89
C SER A 28 23.46 -1.71 18.71
N HIS A 29 22.54 -1.01 19.36
CA HIS A 29 21.37 -1.63 19.95
C HIS A 29 20.49 -2.14 18.81
N VAL A 30 20.72 -3.38 18.41
CA VAL A 30 19.69 -4.13 17.68
C VAL A 30 18.56 -4.28 18.66
N ALA A 31 17.49 -3.50 18.49
CA ALA A 31 16.30 -3.63 19.28
C ALA A 31 15.80 -5.07 19.16
N ALA A 32 15.55 -5.72 20.28
CA ALA A 32 14.94 -7.05 20.27
C ALA A 32 13.61 -6.96 19.50
N PRO A 33 13.29 -7.95 18.64
CA PRO A 33 12.03 -7.94 17.90
C PRO A 33 10.89 -7.80 18.92
N ARG A 34 10.10 -6.71 18.77
CA ARG A 34 8.89 -6.53 19.58
C ARG A 34 7.97 -7.70 19.34
N ALA A 35 7.34 -8.19 20.39
CA ALA A 35 6.36 -9.24 20.31
C ALA A 35 5.24 -8.82 19.34
N VAL A 36 5.18 -9.46 18.19
CA VAL A 36 4.18 -9.22 17.15
C VAL A 36 2.87 -9.81 17.64
N SER A 37 1.83 -9.00 17.76
CA SER A 37 0.49 -9.50 18.07
C SER A 37 -0.05 -10.22 16.84
N HIS A 38 -0.05 -11.57 16.86
CA HIS A 38 -0.70 -12.35 15.82
C HIS A 38 -2.22 -12.27 16.00
N ASP A 39 -2.86 -11.45 15.18
CA ASP A 39 -4.32 -11.45 15.10
C ASP A 39 -4.77 -12.68 14.30
N ARG A 40 -5.61 -13.51 14.91
CA ARG A 40 -6.12 -14.75 14.29
C ARG A 40 -6.90 -14.52 12.99
N ARG A 41 -7.34 -13.28 12.73
CA ARG A 41 -8.08 -12.90 11.52
C ARG A 41 -7.26 -13.03 10.23
N TRP A 42 -5.95 -12.78 10.31
CA TRP A 42 -5.05 -12.81 9.14
C TRP A 42 -4.27 -14.12 9.00
N GLY A 43 -4.34 -14.99 10.00
CA GLY A 43 -3.58 -16.23 10.08
C GLY A 43 -2.35 -16.14 10.99
N PRO A 44 -1.76 -17.28 11.35
CA PRO A 44 -0.71 -17.36 12.38
C PRO A 44 0.63 -16.76 11.93
N ASN A 45 0.82 -16.57 10.62
CA ASN A 45 2.08 -16.13 10.03
C ASN A 45 1.98 -14.70 9.44
N VAL A 46 1.11 -13.87 9.97
CA VAL A 46 0.89 -12.50 9.49
C VAL A 46 0.94 -11.53 10.65
N SER A 47 1.55 -10.38 10.43
CA SER A 47 1.59 -9.26 11.37
C SER A 47 1.28 -7.94 10.69
N ALA A 48 0.65 -7.01 11.42
CA ALA A 48 0.50 -5.64 10.97
C ALA A 48 1.82 -4.88 11.10
N ALA A 49 2.17 -4.09 10.09
CA ALA A 49 3.32 -3.18 10.16
C ALA A 49 3.04 -2.04 11.16
N CYS A 50 1.82 -1.50 11.17
CA CYS A 50 1.36 -0.46 12.10
C CYS A 50 0.42 -1.07 13.18
N PRO A 51 0.95 -1.75 14.22
CA PRO A 51 0.11 -2.45 15.20
C PRO A 51 -0.59 -1.52 16.19
N ASP A 52 -0.05 -0.33 16.43
CA ASP A 52 -0.52 0.60 17.46
C ASP A 52 -1.70 1.44 16.93
N ARG A 53 -2.91 1.11 17.39
CA ARG A 53 -4.14 1.85 17.06
C ARG A 53 -4.35 3.01 18.03
N ARG A 54 -4.17 4.23 17.57
CA ARG A 54 -4.51 5.43 18.32
C ARG A 54 -5.86 5.97 17.83
N PRO A 55 -6.81 6.26 18.73
CA PRO A 55 -8.16 6.69 18.33
C PRO A 55 -8.21 7.99 17.53
N ASP A 56 -7.22 8.87 17.73
CA ASP A 56 -7.10 10.21 17.14
C ASP A 56 -6.17 10.27 15.91
N GLU A 57 -5.58 9.15 15.53
CA GLU A 57 -4.68 9.03 14.39
C GLU A 57 -5.20 8.03 13.36
N ALA A 58 -4.79 8.20 12.11
CA ALA A 58 -4.99 7.18 11.08
C ALA A 58 -4.01 6.02 11.27
N GLN A 59 -4.42 4.85 10.84
CA GLN A 59 -3.62 3.63 10.87
C GLN A 59 -3.30 3.20 9.45
N CYS A 60 -2.05 2.82 9.16
CA CYS A 60 -1.69 2.14 7.92
C CYS A 60 -2.22 0.70 7.91
N PHE A 61 -2.41 0.15 6.70
CA PHE A 61 -3.01 -1.17 6.52
C PHE A 61 -2.06 -2.21 5.88
N LEU A 62 -0.74 -2.00 6.00
CA LEU A 62 0.22 -3.03 5.59
C LEU A 62 0.18 -4.21 6.55
N LEU A 63 -0.01 -5.38 5.98
CA LEU A 63 0.20 -6.67 6.62
C LEU A 63 1.42 -7.35 6.01
N ILE A 64 2.26 -7.94 6.86
CA ILE A 64 3.50 -8.62 6.45
C ILE A 64 3.39 -10.10 6.79
N ARG A 65 3.72 -10.95 5.83
CA ARG A 65 3.87 -12.39 6.08
C ARG A 65 5.19 -12.66 6.80
N THR A 66 5.10 -13.22 8.01
CA THR A 66 6.25 -13.47 8.90
C THR A 66 6.72 -14.94 8.89
N GLY A 67 5.98 -15.82 8.23
CA GLY A 67 6.26 -17.24 8.16
C GLY A 67 6.32 -17.82 6.75
N PRO A 68 6.51 -19.14 6.62
CA PRO A 68 6.55 -19.78 5.32
C PRO A 68 5.21 -19.62 4.58
N GLN A 69 5.28 -19.67 3.27
CA GLN A 69 4.08 -19.70 2.43
C GLN A 69 3.25 -20.95 2.73
N LEU A 70 2.00 -20.76 3.14
CA LEU A 70 1.08 -21.86 3.45
C LEU A 70 0.25 -22.30 2.23
N VAL A 71 0.21 -21.46 1.19
CA VAL A 71 -0.54 -21.71 -0.05
C VAL A 71 0.46 -22.01 -1.18
N PRO A 72 0.39 -23.18 -1.85
CA PRO A 72 1.36 -23.58 -2.87
C PRO A 72 1.43 -22.65 -4.09
N ASP A 73 0.34 -21.94 -4.40
CA ASP A 73 0.12 -21.23 -5.66
C ASP A 73 0.20 -19.69 -5.51
N GLY A 74 1.18 -19.22 -4.74
CA GLY A 74 1.53 -17.80 -4.63
C GLY A 74 2.36 -17.30 -5.81
N GLY A 75 3.05 -16.18 -5.63
CA GLY A 75 3.93 -15.58 -6.62
C GLY A 75 5.21 -16.39 -6.87
N SER A 76 5.87 -16.09 -7.96
CA SER A 76 7.20 -16.63 -8.33
C SER A 76 8.37 -15.72 -7.93
N GLY A 77 8.07 -14.62 -7.23
CA GLY A 77 9.06 -13.66 -6.77
C GLY A 77 9.72 -14.06 -5.44
N PRO A 78 10.55 -13.16 -4.90
CA PRO A 78 11.20 -13.36 -3.61
C PRO A 78 10.19 -13.77 -2.54
N ASN A 79 10.60 -14.69 -1.70
CA ASN A 79 9.78 -15.26 -0.62
C ASN A 79 8.41 -15.81 -1.08
N GLY A 80 8.24 -16.10 -2.39
CA GLY A 80 6.97 -16.58 -2.97
C GLY A 80 5.90 -15.47 -3.11
N GLY A 81 6.29 -14.20 -3.10
CA GLY A 81 5.40 -13.08 -3.39
C GLY A 81 5.15 -12.91 -4.89
N PHE A 82 4.06 -12.26 -5.28
CA PHE A 82 3.76 -11.95 -6.67
C PHE A 82 4.75 -10.91 -7.22
N THR A 83 5.22 -11.13 -8.45
CA THR A 83 6.08 -10.19 -9.18
C THR A 83 5.25 -9.14 -9.93
N PRO A 84 5.85 -7.99 -10.31
CA PRO A 84 5.18 -7.01 -11.19
C PRO A 84 4.59 -7.63 -12.44
N ALA A 85 5.33 -8.48 -13.12
CA ALA A 85 4.87 -9.15 -14.34
C ALA A 85 3.65 -10.07 -14.09
N GLN A 86 3.62 -10.76 -12.96
CA GLN A 86 2.47 -11.59 -12.59
C GLN A 86 1.24 -10.74 -12.26
N LEU A 87 1.40 -9.62 -11.54
CA LEU A 87 0.30 -8.69 -11.22
C LEU A 87 -0.26 -8.04 -12.50
N GLN A 88 0.62 -7.55 -13.39
CA GLN A 88 0.22 -7.01 -14.69
C GLN A 88 -0.56 -8.04 -15.51
N LYS A 89 -0.10 -9.29 -15.55
CA LYS A 89 -0.78 -10.38 -16.24
C LYS A 89 -2.11 -10.74 -15.58
N ALA A 90 -2.16 -10.83 -14.25
CA ALA A 90 -3.37 -11.17 -13.51
C ALA A 90 -4.50 -10.18 -13.77
N TYR A 91 -4.17 -8.90 -13.88
CA TYR A 91 -5.12 -7.80 -14.08
C TYR A 91 -5.17 -7.28 -15.53
N ASN A 92 -4.48 -7.94 -16.47
CA ASN A 92 -4.42 -7.57 -17.89
C ASN A 92 -4.01 -6.10 -18.10
N LEU A 93 -3.04 -5.61 -17.33
CA LEU A 93 -2.62 -4.21 -17.34
C LEU A 93 -1.59 -3.93 -18.45
N PRO A 94 -1.81 -2.94 -19.32
CA PRO A 94 -0.87 -2.57 -20.40
C PRO A 94 0.31 -1.71 -19.90
N SER A 95 0.96 -2.11 -18.81
CA SER A 95 1.95 -1.34 -18.06
C SER A 95 3.19 -0.97 -18.88
N ALA A 96 3.58 -1.82 -19.82
CA ALA A 96 4.75 -1.58 -20.68
C ALA A 96 4.54 -0.43 -21.69
N THR A 97 3.31 -0.12 -22.06
CA THR A 97 3.00 0.77 -23.20
C THR A 97 2.20 2.02 -22.83
N ARG A 98 1.71 2.09 -21.59
CA ARG A 98 0.86 3.19 -21.12
C ARG A 98 1.39 3.84 -19.85
N GLY A 99 0.72 4.91 -19.40
CA GLY A 99 1.00 5.61 -18.15
C GLY A 99 1.99 6.78 -18.26
N SER A 100 2.67 6.95 -19.40
CA SER A 100 3.58 8.08 -19.59
C SER A 100 2.86 9.42 -19.45
N GLY A 101 3.46 10.35 -18.67
CA GLY A 101 2.89 11.67 -18.39
C GLY A 101 1.82 11.68 -17.28
N GLN A 102 1.46 10.51 -16.72
CA GLN A 102 0.56 10.45 -15.57
C GLN A 102 1.34 10.54 -14.26
N ILE A 103 0.78 11.23 -13.27
CA ILE A 103 1.35 11.39 -11.93
C ILE A 103 0.44 10.67 -10.93
N ILE A 104 1.01 9.69 -10.23
CA ILE A 104 0.37 9.02 -9.09
C ILE A 104 1.02 9.58 -7.84
N ALA A 105 0.24 10.19 -6.95
CA ALA A 105 0.70 10.57 -5.63
C ALA A 105 0.34 9.48 -4.61
N ILE A 106 1.30 9.14 -3.79
CA ILE A 106 1.15 8.34 -2.58
C ILE A 106 1.19 9.32 -1.41
N VAL A 107 0.27 9.18 -0.47
CA VAL A 107 0.25 10.00 0.74
C VAL A 107 0.35 9.09 1.95
N ASP A 108 1.43 9.22 2.69
CA ASP A 108 1.73 8.48 3.91
C ASP A 108 2.24 9.39 5.02
N ALA A 109 2.55 8.82 6.18
CA ALA A 109 3.02 9.58 7.34
C ALA A 109 4.45 9.21 7.69
N TYR A 110 5.18 10.23 8.19
CA TYR A 110 6.60 10.15 8.56
C TYR A 110 7.54 10.08 7.35
N ASP A 111 8.79 9.68 7.55
CA ASP A 111 9.83 9.58 6.51
C ASP A 111 10.40 8.16 6.44
N ASN A 112 10.59 7.68 5.22
CA ASN A 112 11.47 6.57 4.92
C ASN A 112 12.71 7.10 4.17
N PRO A 113 13.86 7.24 4.84
CA PRO A 113 15.07 7.77 4.20
C PRO A 113 15.70 6.80 3.18
N ARG A 114 15.26 5.53 3.14
CA ARG A 114 15.78 4.49 2.23
C ARG A 114 14.92 4.27 0.99
N LEU A 115 13.71 4.79 0.97
CA LEU A 115 12.70 4.47 -0.04
C LEU A 115 13.17 4.63 -1.49
N ALA A 116 13.92 5.70 -1.80
CA ALA A 116 14.41 5.90 -3.17
C ALA A 116 15.41 4.81 -3.62
N ASP A 117 16.28 4.37 -2.71
CA ASP A 117 17.23 3.28 -2.94
C ASP A 117 16.49 1.94 -3.06
N ASP A 118 15.50 1.70 -2.19
CA ASP A 118 14.72 0.47 -2.15
C ASP A 118 13.83 0.33 -3.41
N LEU A 119 13.20 1.39 -3.87
CA LEU A 119 12.48 1.42 -5.14
C LEU A 119 13.42 1.17 -6.34
N ALA A 120 14.61 1.78 -6.34
CA ALA A 120 15.58 1.57 -7.41
C ALA A 120 16.05 0.11 -7.46
N TYR A 121 16.32 -0.49 -6.30
CA TYR A 121 16.67 -1.90 -6.20
C TYR A 121 15.53 -2.81 -6.65
N TYR A 122 14.30 -2.59 -6.15
CA TYR A 122 13.09 -3.33 -6.55
C TYR A 122 12.92 -3.34 -8.07
N ARG A 123 12.98 -2.17 -8.71
CA ARG A 123 12.80 -2.05 -10.16
C ARG A 123 13.91 -2.72 -10.94
N SER A 124 15.17 -2.55 -10.52
CA SER A 124 16.33 -3.20 -11.12
C SER A 124 16.23 -4.73 -11.04
N TYR A 125 15.84 -5.25 -9.88
CA TYR A 125 15.68 -6.70 -9.67
C TYR A 125 14.67 -7.33 -10.63
N PHE A 126 13.56 -6.65 -10.90
CA PHE A 126 12.53 -7.13 -11.83
C PHE A 126 12.75 -6.67 -13.28
N GLY A 127 13.88 -6.05 -13.61
CA GLY A 127 14.21 -5.60 -14.97
C GLY A 127 13.31 -4.46 -15.47
N MET A 128 12.75 -3.68 -14.57
CA MET A 128 11.92 -2.51 -14.89
C MET A 128 12.81 -1.29 -15.16
N PRO A 129 12.39 -0.34 -16.02
CA PRO A 129 13.10 0.93 -16.20
C PRO A 129 13.26 1.69 -14.88
N ALA A 130 14.23 2.61 -14.78
CA ALA A 130 14.34 3.49 -13.61
C ALA A 130 13.04 4.28 -13.39
N ALA A 131 12.66 4.48 -12.12
CA ALA A 131 11.45 5.21 -11.78
C ALA A 131 11.63 6.72 -12.02
N ASN A 132 10.57 7.39 -12.47
CA ASN A 132 10.44 8.82 -12.26
C ASN A 132 9.77 9.03 -10.90
N PHE A 133 10.58 9.18 -9.87
CA PHE A 133 10.16 9.25 -8.47
C PHE A 133 10.64 10.54 -7.82
N THR A 134 9.78 11.17 -7.04
CA THR A 134 10.14 12.35 -6.24
C THR A 134 9.39 12.31 -4.90
N LYS A 135 10.12 12.59 -3.82
CA LYS A 135 9.59 12.67 -2.47
C LYS A 135 9.45 14.13 -2.04
N TYR A 136 8.33 14.47 -1.39
CA TYR A 136 8.00 15.78 -0.87
C TYR A 136 7.54 15.69 0.59
N ASN A 137 7.76 16.77 1.35
CA ASN A 137 7.12 16.93 2.66
C ASN A 137 5.62 17.27 2.51
N GLN A 138 4.88 17.32 3.61
CA GLN A 138 3.43 17.61 3.59
C GLN A 138 3.03 18.99 3.04
N LEU A 139 4.00 19.88 2.78
CA LEU A 139 3.76 21.18 2.15
C LEU A 139 4.06 21.18 0.65
N GLY A 140 4.40 20.00 0.09
CA GLY A 140 4.80 19.87 -1.31
C GLY A 140 6.19 20.45 -1.63
N GLN A 141 7.09 20.47 -0.65
CA GLN A 141 8.44 21.00 -0.78
C GLN A 141 9.48 19.87 -0.72
N LEU A 142 10.57 20.02 -1.43
CA LEU A 142 11.72 19.12 -1.36
C LEU A 142 12.53 19.41 -0.07
N GLY A 143 12.98 18.34 0.58
CA GLY A 143 13.71 18.43 1.84
C GLY A 143 12.81 18.77 3.04
N ALA A 144 13.43 18.98 4.19
CA ALA A 144 12.70 19.14 5.46
C ALA A 144 11.63 18.07 5.68
N TYR A 145 12.03 16.82 5.42
CA TYR A 145 11.17 15.65 5.61
C TYR A 145 10.86 15.43 7.09
N PRO A 146 9.76 14.72 7.40
CA PRO A 146 9.42 14.38 8.78
C PRO A 146 10.50 13.52 9.48
N VAL A 147 10.29 13.24 10.76
CA VAL A 147 11.08 12.21 11.45
C VAL A 147 10.79 10.83 10.84
N GLY A 148 11.82 10.00 10.73
CA GLY A 148 11.68 8.64 10.19
C GLY A 148 10.87 7.74 11.12
N ASN A 149 10.11 6.81 10.51
CA ASN A 149 9.35 5.79 11.21
C ASN A 149 9.38 4.47 10.44
N GLU A 150 9.95 3.42 11.03
CA GLU A 150 10.15 2.12 10.37
C GLU A 150 8.82 1.44 9.96
N GLN A 151 7.75 1.64 10.71
CA GLN A 151 6.46 0.99 10.45
C GLN A 151 5.76 1.63 9.24
N TRP A 152 5.67 2.95 9.24
CA TRP A 152 5.13 3.70 8.11
C TRP A 152 6.09 3.68 6.91
N GLY A 153 7.40 3.60 7.15
CA GLY A 153 8.37 3.43 6.07
C GLY A 153 8.18 2.14 5.27
N ALA A 154 7.81 1.04 5.94
CA ALA A 154 7.45 -0.19 5.24
C ALA A 154 6.13 -0.06 4.44
N GLU A 155 5.15 0.72 4.94
CA GLU A 155 3.94 1.08 4.18
C GLU A 155 4.29 1.85 2.92
N GLU A 156 5.14 2.90 3.04
CA GLU A 156 5.60 3.71 1.90
C GLU A 156 6.29 2.87 0.83
N ASP A 157 7.16 1.92 1.23
CA ASP A 157 7.81 1.00 0.30
C ASP A 157 6.82 0.12 -0.45
N LEU A 158 5.85 -0.48 0.26
CA LEU A 158 4.80 -1.25 -0.40
C LEU A 158 4.03 -0.40 -1.40
N ASP A 159 3.56 0.77 -0.97
CA ASP A 159 2.67 1.62 -1.75
C ASP A 159 3.34 2.11 -3.04
N VAL A 160 4.54 2.67 -2.91
CA VAL A 160 5.31 3.18 -4.06
C VAL A 160 5.67 2.03 -5.02
N GLN A 161 6.06 0.86 -4.48
CA GLN A 161 6.42 -0.29 -5.31
C GLN A 161 5.19 -0.91 -5.99
N MET A 162 4.02 -0.94 -5.37
CA MET A 162 2.79 -1.43 -6.01
C MET A 162 2.26 -0.47 -7.09
N ALA A 163 2.28 0.83 -6.87
CA ALA A 163 2.00 1.81 -7.91
C ALA A 163 2.97 1.68 -9.09
N SER A 164 4.25 1.48 -8.79
CA SER A 164 5.31 1.23 -9.78
C SER A 164 5.11 -0.09 -10.54
N ALA A 165 4.72 -1.17 -9.85
CA ALA A 165 4.48 -2.49 -10.45
C ALA A 165 3.30 -2.47 -11.41
N SER A 166 2.24 -1.74 -11.09
CA SER A 166 1.04 -1.64 -11.94
C SER A 166 1.22 -0.65 -13.08
N CYS A 167 1.88 0.51 -12.87
CA CYS A 167 2.13 1.54 -13.87
C CYS A 167 3.62 1.92 -13.96
N GLN A 168 4.41 1.11 -14.65
CA GLN A 168 5.87 1.30 -14.68
C GLN A 168 6.34 2.61 -15.35
N ASN A 169 5.52 3.24 -16.18
CA ASN A 169 5.84 4.48 -16.88
C ASN A 169 5.20 5.72 -16.25
N CYS A 170 4.40 5.54 -15.17
CA CYS A 170 3.88 6.66 -14.42
C CYS A 170 4.99 7.35 -13.62
N SER A 171 4.87 8.68 -13.45
CA SER A 171 5.62 9.38 -12.42
C SER A 171 4.98 9.11 -11.06
N ILE A 172 5.78 8.81 -10.06
CA ILE A 172 5.32 8.57 -8.70
C ILE A 172 5.84 9.68 -7.81
N VAL A 173 4.97 10.32 -7.06
CA VAL A 173 5.34 11.28 -6.03
C VAL A 173 4.88 10.77 -4.67
N LEU A 174 5.76 10.77 -3.69
CA LEU A 174 5.42 10.51 -2.29
C LEU A 174 5.27 11.83 -1.56
N ILE A 175 4.20 12.01 -0.81
CA ILE A 175 4.00 13.16 0.08
C ILE A 175 3.96 12.64 1.52
N GLU A 176 4.99 12.96 2.27
CA GLU A 176 5.15 12.55 3.65
C GLU A 176 4.50 13.54 4.61
N ALA A 177 3.42 13.11 5.27
CA ALA A 177 2.81 13.87 6.35
C ALA A 177 3.66 13.82 7.62
N ASN A 178 3.70 14.89 8.41
CA ASN A 178 4.50 14.93 9.63
C ASN A 178 4.05 13.90 10.68
N SER A 179 2.80 13.48 10.63
CA SER A 179 2.23 12.46 11.51
C SER A 179 0.96 11.88 10.89
N PRO A 180 0.43 10.74 11.40
CA PRO A 180 -0.83 10.17 10.94
C PRO A 180 -2.06 10.92 11.46
N SER A 181 -1.89 12.17 11.95
CA SER A 181 -3.02 13.02 12.33
C SER A 181 -3.85 13.41 11.11
N ALA A 182 -5.16 13.54 11.29
CA ALA A 182 -6.06 13.97 10.22
C ALA A 182 -5.68 15.33 9.60
N LYS A 183 -5.05 16.22 10.36
CA LYS A 183 -4.58 17.51 9.87
C LYS A 183 -3.38 17.36 8.94
N ASP A 184 -2.39 16.58 9.35
CA ASP A 184 -1.15 16.43 8.60
C ASP A 184 -1.37 15.63 7.31
N LEU A 185 -2.09 14.49 7.39
CA LEU A 185 -2.51 13.73 6.21
C LEU A 185 -3.38 14.58 5.26
N GLY A 186 -4.36 15.34 5.80
CA GLY A 186 -5.16 16.24 4.97
C GLY A 186 -4.36 17.34 4.28
N ASN A 187 -3.29 17.86 4.90
CA ASN A 187 -2.37 18.80 4.27
C ASN A 187 -1.57 18.13 3.16
N ALA A 188 -1.06 16.91 3.39
CA ALA A 188 -0.33 16.12 2.40
C ALA A 188 -1.20 15.80 1.17
N VAL A 189 -2.48 15.41 1.35
CA VAL A 189 -3.44 15.20 0.26
C VAL A 189 -3.63 16.47 -0.57
N LYS A 190 -3.75 17.64 0.07
CA LYS A 190 -3.84 18.92 -0.66
C LYS A 190 -2.57 19.29 -1.40
N ALA A 191 -1.41 19.02 -0.80
CA ALA A 191 -0.11 19.23 -1.45
C ALA A 191 0.03 18.35 -2.71
N ALA A 192 -0.37 17.07 -2.62
CA ALA A 192 -0.39 16.16 -3.77
C ALA A 192 -1.22 16.72 -4.94
N ALA A 193 -2.44 17.19 -4.66
CA ALA A 193 -3.30 17.81 -5.67
C ALA A 193 -2.69 19.09 -6.25
N ALA A 194 -2.07 19.93 -5.40
CA ALA A 194 -1.41 21.19 -5.83
C ALA A 194 -0.16 20.96 -6.69
N LEU A 195 0.52 19.82 -6.53
CA LEU A 195 1.64 19.38 -7.37
C LEU A 195 1.19 18.83 -8.74
N GLY A 196 -0.12 18.80 -9.01
CA GLY A 196 -0.69 18.37 -10.28
C GLY A 196 -0.95 16.86 -10.36
N ALA A 197 -0.96 16.14 -9.26
CA ALA A 197 -1.38 14.74 -9.25
C ALA A 197 -2.90 14.65 -9.48
N HIS A 198 -3.30 13.88 -10.49
CA HIS A 198 -4.70 13.57 -10.76
C HIS A 198 -5.14 12.22 -10.14
N ILE A 199 -4.23 11.49 -9.53
CA ILE A 199 -4.45 10.21 -8.88
C ILE A 199 -3.74 10.26 -7.53
N ILE A 200 -4.48 10.09 -6.42
CA ILE A 200 -3.94 10.16 -5.07
C ILE A 200 -4.36 8.91 -4.30
N SER A 201 -3.38 8.10 -3.91
CA SER A 201 -3.55 6.85 -3.15
C SER A 201 -3.30 7.09 -1.67
N ASN A 202 -4.14 6.50 -0.82
CA ASN A 202 -4.14 6.65 0.63
C ASN A 202 -4.33 5.29 1.29
N SER A 203 -3.25 4.65 1.72
CA SER A 203 -3.30 3.30 2.30
C SER A 203 -3.46 3.32 3.82
N TYR A 204 -4.34 4.17 4.29
CA TYR A 204 -4.65 4.33 5.71
C TYR A 204 -6.13 4.60 5.95
N GLY A 205 -6.56 4.41 7.18
CA GLY A 205 -7.92 4.72 7.59
C GLY A 205 -8.09 5.06 9.05
N CYS A 206 -9.21 5.73 9.31
CA CYS A 206 -9.70 6.08 10.64
C CYS A 206 -11.09 5.51 10.86
N TYR A 207 -11.25 4.70 11.88
CA TYR A 207 -12.55 4.07 12.15
C TYR A 207 -13.48 4.89 13.05
N THR A 208 -12.96 5.74 13.94
CA THR A 208 -13.81 6.42 14.93
C THR A 208 -13.59 7.93 15.07
N ALA A 209 -12.45 8.37 15.55
CA ALA A 209 -12.32 9.72 16.10
C ALA A 209 -11.19 10.55 15.50
N CYS A 210 -10.44 10.06 14.51
CA CYS A 210 -9.27 10.80 14.02
C CYS A 210 -9.61 12.12 13.30
N GLY A 211 -10.87 12.34 12.95
CA GLY A 211 -11.34 13.65 12.50
C GLY A 211 -10.97 14.00 11.06
N LEU A 212 -10.58 13.02 10.22
CA LEU A 212 -10.33 13.25 8.82
C LEU A 212 -11.59 13.76 8.11
N LYS A 213 -11.44 14.82 7.31
CA LYS A 213 -12.58 15.57 6.75
C LYS A 213 -12.61 15.45 5.24
N GLU A 214 -13.80 15.26 4.68
CA GLU A 214 -14.05 15.12 3.25
C GLU A 214 -13.49 16.29 2.42
N LYS A 215 -13.50 17.52 2.95
CA LYS A 215 -12.96 18.72 2.31
C LYS A 215 -11.48 18.63 1.86
N TYR A 216 -10.74 17.64 2.33
CA TYR A 216 -9.38 17.38 1.86
C TYR A 216 -9.34 16.61 0.54
N PHE A 217 -10.48 15.98 0.16
CA PHE A 217 -10.64 15.07 -0.98
C PHE A 217 -11.59 15.63 -2.06
N GLU A 218 -11.67 16.95 -2.20
CA GLU A 218 -12.66 17.62 -3.08
C GLU A 218 -12.04 18.41 -4.24
N ALA A 219 -10.72 18.30 -4.47
CA ALA A 219 -10.11 19.00 -5.59
C ALA A 219 -10.64 18.47 -6.92
N ARG A 220 -11.06 19.38 -7.80
CA ARG A 220 -11.59 19.01 -9.13
C ARG A 220 -10.53 18.35 -9.98
N GLY A 221 -10.94 17.30 -10.72
CA GLY A 221 -10.04 16.59 -11.63
C GLY A 221 -9.02 15.72 -10.89
N VAL A 222 -9.31 15.32 -9.66
CA VAL A 222 -8.50 14.39 -8.89
C VAL A 222 -9.32 13.17 -8.51
N THR A 223 -8.81 11.99 -8.82
CA THR A 223 -9.32 10.70 -8.34
C THR A 223 -8.58 10.33 -7.08
N TYR A 224 -9.28 10.28 -5.98
CA TYR A 224 -8.78 9.82 -4.68
C TYR A 224 -9.11 8.35 -4.48
N LEU A 225 -8.16 7.57 -4.00
CA LEU A 225 -8.35 6.18 -3.63
C LEU A 225 -8.00 6.01 -2.15
N ALA A 226 -8.68 5.10 -1.49
CA ALA A 226 -8.35 4.73 -0.11
C ALA A 226 -8.55 3.25 0.14
N ALA A 227 -7.68 2.70 0.96
CA ALA A 227 -7.79 1.35 1.47
C ALA A 227 -8.98 1.22 2.42
N SER A 228 -9.80 0.18 2.25
CA SER A 228 -11.01 -0.03 3.06
C SER A 228 -10.71 -0.49 4.49
N GLY A 229 -9.55 -1.14 4.70
CA GLY A 229 -9.11 -1.71 5.97
C GLY A 229 -9.11 -3.23 5.99
N ASP A 230 -8.57 -3.80 7.08
CA ASP A 230 -8.13 -5.20 7.16
C ASP A 230 -8.76 -5.99 8.31
N ASP A 231 -9.91 -5.53 8.81
CA ASP A 231 -10.55 -6.11 10.00
C ASP A 231 -11.77 -7.00 9.68
N GLY A 232 -12.08 -7.21 8.40
CA GLY A 232 -13.24 -7.98 7.97
C GLY A 232 -14.56 -7.24 8.12
N TYR A 233 -15.67 -7.95 7.93
CA TYR A 233 -17.01 -7.40 8.10
C TYR A 233 -17.30 -7.11 9.58
N GLY A 234 -17.96 -5.99 9.84
CA GLY A 234 -18.44 -5.63 11.18
C GLY A 234 -17.65 -4.49 11.85
N THR A 235 -16.43 -4.23 11.47
CA THR A 235 -15.67 -3.05 11.90
C THR A 235 -16.19 -1.77 11.22
N GLY A 236 -16.85 -1.95 10.06
CA GLY A 236 -17.31 -0.86 9.21
C GLY A 236 -16.18 -0.31 8.33
N VAL A 237 -16.50 0.75 7.61
CA VAL A 237 -15.57 1.41 6.71
C VAL A 237 -15.18 2.75 7.29
N GLY A 238 -13.87 2.92 7.44
CA GLY A 238 -13.28 4.15 7.93
C GLY A 238 -13.24 5.26 6.87
N THR A 239 -12.83 6.45 7.32
CA THR A 239 -12.46 7.52 6.41
C THR A 239 -10.97 7.40 6.07
N PRO A 240 -10.52 7.69 4.83
CA PRO A 240 -11.25 8.40 3.77
C PRO A 240 -12.12 7.53 2.85
N GLY A 241 -12.03 6.19 2.84
CA GLY A 241 -12.81 5.30 1.96
C GLY A 241 -14.33 5.53 2.02
N ALA A 242 -14.83 5.89 3.20
CA ALA A 242 -16.25 6.20 3.38
C ALA A 242 -16.72 7.51 2.72
N PHE A 243 -15.84 8.37 2.21
CA PHE A 243 -16.24 9.60 1.52
C PHE A 243 -16.76 9.32 0.11
N ALA A 244 -17.79 10.03 -0.32
CA ALA A 244 -18.39 9.84 -1.65
C ALA A 244 -17.43 10.17 -2.80
N ALA A 245 -16.50 11.10 -2.59
CA ALA A 245 -15.51 11.51 -3.58
C ALA A 245 -14.32 10.53 -3.72
N VAL A 246 -14.22 9.53 -2.85
CA VAL A 246 -13.10 8.60 -2.76
C VAL A 246 -13.50 7.23 -3.30
N VAL A 247 -12.63 6.62 -4.10
CA VAL A 247 -12.72 5.20 -4.48
C VAL A 247 -12.31 4.36 -3.29
N ASP A 248 -13.21 3.58 -2.74
CA ASP A 248 -12.96 2.67 -1.64
C ASP A 248 -12.48 1.33 -2.17
N VAL A 249 -11.26 0.93 -1.81
CA VAL A 249 -10.57 -0.21 -2.41
C VAL A 249 -10.51 -1.37 -1.42
N GLY A 250 -11.21 -2.44 -1.76
CA GLY A 250 -11.20 -3.70 -1.01
C GLY A 250 -10.06 -4.65 -1.40
N GLY A 251 -10.13 -5.86 -0.88
CA GLY A 251 -9.07 -6.84 -1.03
C GLY A 251 -9.51 -8.24 -1.45
N THR A 252 -8.68 -8.88 -2.28
CA THR A 252 -8.86 -10.26 -2.73
C THR A 252 -7.67 -11.15 -2.35
N THR A 253 -7.94 -12.46 -2.31
CA THR A 253 -6.93 -13.53 -2.33
C THR A 253 -6.72 -13.94 -3.78
N LEU A 254 -5.52 -13.70 -4.32
CA LEU A 254 -5.12 -14.08 -5.68
C LEU A 254 -4.28 -15.35 -5.66
N VAL A 255 -4.62 -16.33 -6.50
CA VAL A 255 -3.92 -17.60 -6.64
C VAL A 255 -3.48 -17.81 -8.08
N ALA A 256 -2.20 -18.15 -8.29
CA ALA A 256 -1.62 -18.41 -9.61
C ALA A 256 -1.65 -19.92 -9.95
N GLY A 257 -1.32 -20.25 -11.20
CA GLY A 257 -1.16 -21.64 -11.63
C GLY A 257 -2.46 -22.39 -11.93
N VAL A 258 -3.58 -21.72 -11.88
CA VAL A 258 -4.91 -22.33 -12.07
C VAL A 258 -5.17 -22.58 -13.57
N LYS A 259 -5.84 -23.70 -13.87
CA LYS A 259 -6.26 -24.01 -15.25
C LYS A 259 -7.30 -23.00 -15.73
N GLY A 260 -7.06 -22.37 -16.88
CA GLY A 260 -7.97 -21.41 -17.50
C GLY A 260 -7.22 -20.34 -18.29
N LYS A 261 -7.96 -19.52 -19.06
CA LYS A 261 -7.35 -18.49 -19.93
C LYS A 261 -6.58 -17.43 -19.14
N ARG A 262 -7.08 -17.03 -17.98
CA ARG A 262 -6.43 -16.03 -17.11
C ARG A 262 -5.17 -16.61 -16.45
N GLY A 263 -5.21 -17.90 -16.02
CA GLY A 263 -4.13 -18.56 -15.26
C GLY A 263 -4.08 -18.14 -13.78
N PHE A 264 -5.09 -17.41 -13.32
CA PHE A 264 -5.26 -16.94 -11.95
C PHE A 264 -6.70 -17.12 -11.50
N GLU A 265 -6.91 -17.38 -10.22
CA GLU A 265 -8.21 -17.31 -9.54
C GLU A 265 -8.19 -16.25 -8.46
N GLU A 266 -9.34 -15.62 -8.23
CA GLU A 266 -9.54 -14.68 -7.14
C GLU A 266 -10.80 -15.01 -6.36
N SER A 267 -10.71 -14.74 -5.06
CA SER A 267 -11.84 -14.75 -4.12
C SER A 267 -11.75 -13.56 -3.19
N ALA A 268 -12.84 -13.17 -2.54
CA ALA A 268 -12.77 -12.17 -1.50
C ALA A 268 -11.78 -12.60 -0.41
N TRP A 269 -10.91 -11.67 -0.01
CA TRP A 269 -10.03 -11.87 1.14
C TRP A 269 -10.81 -11.71 2.46
N PRO A 270 -10.72 -12.66 3.40
CA PRO A 270 -11.47 -12.56 4.66
C PRO A 270 -11.12 -11.37 5.53
N GLY A 271 -9.93 -10.78 5.35
CA GLY A 271 -9.47 -9.61 6.10
C GLY A 271 -10.03 -8.28 5.61
N THR A 272 -10.41 -8.16 4.34
CA THR A 272 -10.89 -6.88 3.80
C THR A 272 -12.12 -6.36 4.55
N ASN A 273 -12.18 -5.06 4.82
CA ASN A 273 -13.41 -4.49 5.39
C ASN A 273 -14.53 -4.45 4.34
N SER A 274 -15.77 -4.46 4.80
CA SER A 274 -16.94 -4.25 3.95
C SER A 274 -18.18 -3.84 4.76
N GLY A 275 -19.26 -3.54 4.07
CA GLY A 275 -20.55 -3.21 4.65
C GLY A 275 -20.88 -1.72 4.65
N CYS A 276 -21.64 -1.28 5.64
CA CYS A 276 -22.15 0.09 5.71
C CYS A 276 -21.17 1.01 6.44
N SER A 277 -20.85 2.16 5.85
CA SER A 277 -20.13 3.24 6.53
C SER A 277 -21.05 4.07 7.42
N HIS A 278 -20.51 5.14 8.01
CA HIS A 278 -21.26 6.15 8.76
C HIS A 278 -21.46 7.46 7.97
N LYS A 279 -21.12 7.47 6.67
CA LYS A 279 -21.28 8.63 5.79
C LYS A 279 -22.56 8.50 4.97
N SER A 280 -23.17 9.63 4.65
CA SER A 280 -24.40 9.65 3.85
C SER A 280 -24.22 8.88 2.56
N LYS A 281 -25.23 8.07 2.21
CA LYS A 281 -25.25 7.34 0.95
C LYS A 281 -25.33 8.35 -0.20
N PRO A 282 -24.38 8.32 -1.15
CA PRO A 282 -24.44 9.19 -2.31
C PRO A 282 -25.59 8.77 -3.25
N SER A 283 -26.15 9.72 -3.99
CA SER A 283 -27.31 9.49 -4.88
C SER A 283 -27.06 8.48 -6.01
N TRP A 284 -25.83 8.23 -6.36
CA TRP A 284 -25.45 7.25 -7.38
C TRP A 284 -25.37 5.80 -6.84
N GLN A 285 -25.40 5.60 -5.52
CA GLN A 285 -25.32 4.28 -4.89
C GLN A 285 -26.74 3.81 -4.51
N HIS A 286 -27.22 2.75 -5.16
CA HIS A 286 -28.62 2.32 -5.08
C HIS A 286 -28.84 0.95 -4.42
N ASP A 287 -27.80 0.35 -3.85
CA ASP A 287 -27.94 -0.91 -3.13
C ASP A 287 -28.86 -0.75 -1.90
N PRO A 288 -29.71 -1.75 -1.61
CA PRO A 288 -30.73 -1.60 -0.57
C PRO A 288 -30.22 -1.95 0.84
N GLY A 289 -29.04 -2.56 0.99
CA GLY A 289 -28.59 -3.14 2.26
C GLY A 289 -28.06 -2.14 3.27
N CYS A 290 -27.66 -0.95 2.84
CA CYS A 290 -27.15 0.10 3.71
C CYS A 290 -28.00 1.36 3.61
N ALA A 291 -28.26 2.02 4.73
CA ALA A 291 -28.81 3.37 4.75
C ALA A 291 -27.73 4.44 4.48
N PHE A 292 -26.48 4.09 4.63
CA PHE A 292 -25.28 4.90 4.44
C PHE A 292 -24.48 4.41 3.24
N ARG A 293 -23.35 5.09 2.91
CA ARG A 293 -22.45 4.64 1.85
C ARG A 293 -22.00 3.20 2.10
N THR A 294 -22.15 2.37 1.08
CA THR A 294 -21.72 0.98 1.10
C THR A 294 -20.30 0.88 0.54
N ALA A 295 -19.43 0.18 1.17
CA ALA A 295 -18.07 -0.15 0.72
C ALA A 295 -18.08 -1.53 0.06
N ASN A 296 -17.20 -1.84 -0.76
CA ASN A 296 -16.11 -1.27 -1.53
C ASN A 296 -16.59 -0.88 -2.93
N ASP A 297 -15.79 -0.11 -3.69
CA ASP A 297 -16.14 0.17 -5.10
C ASP A 297 -15.46 -0.84 -6.04
N ILE A 298 -14.22 -1.22 -5.74
CA ILE A 298 -13.36 -2.12 -6.51
C ILE A 298 -12.37 -2.81 -5.56
N ALA A 299 -11.68 -3.85 -6.02
CA ALA A 299 -10.64 -4.53 -5.24
C ALA A 299 -9.45 -4.96 -6.10
N ALA A 300 -8.37 -5.36 -5.42
CA ALA A 300 -7.25 -6.11 -5.99
C ALA A 300 -6.62 -7.00 -4.90
N ILE A 301 -5.49 -7.63 -5.21
CA ILE A 301 -4.75 -8.50 -4.28
C ILE A 301 -4.46 -7.80 -2.95
N ALA A 302 -4.81 -8.45 -1.84
CA ALA A 302 -4.61 -7.95 -0.48
C ALA A 302 -4.22 -9.03 0.53
N ASP A 303 -4.50 -10.31 0.26
CA ASP A 303 -4.17 -11.38 1.20
C ASP A 303 -2.65 -11.52 1.35
N PRO A 304 -2.06 -11.29 2.54
CA PRO A 304 -0.62 -11.41 2.73
C PRO A 304 -0.10 -12.85 2.55
N ASN A 305 -0.96 -13.86 2.67
CA ASN A 305 -0.56 -15.25 2.42
C ASN A 305 -0.27 -15.52 0.94
N THR A 306 -0.88 -14.75 0.04
CA THR A 306 -0.66 -14.79 -1.40
C THR A 306 -0.27 -13.40 -1.95
N GLY A 307 0.34 -12.56 -1.14
CA GLY A 307 0.58 -11.15 -1.44
C GLY A 307 1.75 -10.88 -2.41
N PRO A 308 1.95 -9.63 -2.80
CA PRO A 308 3.08 -9.20 -3.62
C PRO A 308 4.40 -9.22 -2.88
N ALA A 309 5.51 -9.46 -3.62
CA ALA A 309 6.83 -9.21 -3.11
C ALA A 309 7.13 -7.70 -3.12
N PHE A 310 7.71 -7.20 -2.04
CA PHE A 310 8.22 -5.84 -1.95
C PHE A 310 9.55 -5.81 -1.18
N TYR A 311 10.28 -4.72 -1.26
CA TYR A 311 11.63 -4.59 -0.72
C TYR A 311 11.74 -3.41 0.21
N ASP A 312 12.24 -3.62 1.44
CA ASP A 312 12.43 -2.61 2.48
C ASP A 312 13.76 -2.86 3.20
N THR A 313 14.56 -1.79 3.34
CA THR A 313 15.82 -1.82 4.11
C THR A 313 15.86 -0.79 5.25
N TYR A 314 14.75 -0.09 5.51
CA TYR A 314 14.65 0.84 6.63
C TYR A 314 14.14 0.16 7.90
N GLY A 315 12.97 -0.49 7.84
CA GLY A 315 12.39 -1.23 8.97
C GLY A 315 12.70 -2.72 8.97
N PHE A 316 13.06 -3.25 7.80
CA PHE A 316 13.35 -4.66 7.57
C PHE A 316 14.69 -4.84 6.84
N SER A 317 15.05 -6.08 6.52
CA SER A 317 16.35 -6.40 5.93
C SER A 317 16.24 -6.97 4.51
N GLY A 318 15.34 -6.43 3.70
CA GLY A 318 15.22 -6.78 2.29
C GLY A 318 13.84 -7.28 1.86
N TRP A 319 13.78 -8.39 1.13
CA TRP A 319 12.55 -8.88 0.52
C TRP A 319 11.51 -9.36 1.53
N LEU A 320 10.30 -8.87 1.37
CA LEU A 320 9.10 -9.20 2.15
C LEU A 320 7.97 -9.65 1.22
N VAL A 321 6.93 -10.22 1.81
CA VAL A 321 5.63 -10.41 1.16
C VAL A 321 4.60 -9.61 1.95
N GLY A 322 4.04 -8.63 1.29
CA GLY A 322 3.07 -7.71 1.85
C GLY A 322 1.63 -8.08 1.48
N GLY A 323 0.71 -7.45 2.17
CA GLY A 323 -0.73 -7.57 1.94
C GLY A 323 -1.45 -6.44 2.64
N GLY A 324 -2.71 -6.67 3.00
CA GLY A 324 -3.63 -5.64 3.43
C GLY A 324 -4.25 -4.92 2.24
N THR A 325 -5.28 -4.14 2.49
CA THR A 325 -5.87 -3.28 1.46
C THR A 325 -4.90 -2.18 0.99
N SER A 326 -3.79 -1.98 1.71
CA SER A 326 -2.62 -1.21 1.28
C SER A 326 -1.96 -1.74 0.01
N ALA A 327 -1.90 -3.05 -0.21
CA ALA A 327 -1.35 -3.60 -1.45
C ALA A 327 -2.27 -3.35 -2.66
N SER A 328 -3.59 -3.38 -2.46
CA SER A 328 -4.56 -3.21 -3.54
C SER A 328 -4.72 -1.75 -3.97
N THR A 329 -4.69 -0.81 -3.04
CA THR A 329 -5.01 0.61 -3.31
C THR A 329 -4.04 1.26 -4.31
N PRO A 330 -2.71 1.22 -4.14
CA PRO A 330 -1.76 1.78 -5.10
C PRO A 330 -1.72 1.00 -6.43
N LEU A 331 -2.04 -0.31 -6.42
CA LEU A 331 -2.19 -1.09 -7.64
C LEU A 331 -3.36 -0.57 -8.49
N ILE A 332 -4.51 -0.29 -7.86
CA ILE A 332 -5.68 0.33 -8.53
C ILE A 332 -5.34 1.77 -8.96
N ALA A 333 -4.59 2.53 -8.17
CA ALA A 333 -4.09 3.85 -8.59
C ALA A 333 -3.27 3.77 -9.89
N GLY A 334 -2.44 2.73 -10.03
CA GLY A 334 -1.72 2.45 -11.26
C GLY A 334 -2.64 2.14 -12.44
N ALA A 335 -3.76 1.42 -12.24
CA ALA A 335 -4.73 1.17 -13.32
C ALA A 335 -5.37 2.48 -13.83
N PHE A 336 -5.70 3.43 -12.95
CA PHE A 336 -6.12 4.78 -13.34
C PHE A 336 -5.02 5.52 -14.12
N GLY A 337 -3.75 5.39 -13.70
CA GLY A 337 -2.61 5.95 -14.41
C GLY A 337 -2.48 5.39 -15.83
N LEU A 338 -2.68 4.09 -16.01
CA LEU A 338 -2.67 3.44 -17.32
C LEU A 338 -3.86 3.87 -18.21
N ALA A 339 -5.04 4.10 -17.62
CA ALA A 339 -6.21 4.61 -18.34
C ALA A 339 -5.98 6.04 -18.86
N GLY A 340 -5.31 6.89 -18.06
CA GLY A 340 -4.89 8.23 -18.48
C GLY A 340 -6.01 9.28 -18.49
N ASN A 341 -7.14 9.01 -17.84
CA ASN A 341 -8.33 9.86 -17.80
C ASN A 341 -8.83 10.14 -16.37
N ALA A 342 -8.00 9.95 -15.37
CA ALA A 342 -8.36 10.10 -13.95
C ALA A 342 -8.98 11.46 -13.62
N SER A 343 -8.56 12.54 -14.32
CA SER A 343 -9.11 13.89 -14.12
C SER A 343 -10.59 14.03 -14.51
N SER A 344 -11.15 13.07 -15.24
CA SER A 344 -12.59 13.03 -15.64
C SER A 344 -13.40 12.02 -14.81
N GLN A 345 -12.80 11.32 -13.88
CA GLN A 345 -13.48 10.33 -13.05
C GLN A 345 -14.16 10.98 -11.82
N ASN A 346 -15.11 10.28 -11.24
CA ASN A 346 -15.94 10.78 -10.15
C ASN A 346 -15.89 9.89 -8.89
N GLY A 347 -14.70 9.55 -8.44
CA GLY A 347 -14.53 8.68 -7.28
C GLY A 347 -15.18 7.31 -7.48
N GLY A 348 -15.75 6.75 -6.45
CA GLY A 348 -16.44 5.45 -6.48
C GLY A 348 -17.60 5.38 -7.49
N ARG A 349 -18.25 6.51 -7.77
CA ARG A 349 -19.35 6.63 -8.76
C ARG A 349 -19.00 5.99 -10.10
N THR A 350 -17.75 6.13 -10.54
CA THR A 350 -17.28 5.56 -11.80
C THR A 350 -17.60 4.07 -11.91
N PHE A 351 -17.35 3.29 -10.89
CA PHE A 351 -17.60 1.84 -10.89
C PHE A 351 -19.09 1.52 -10.77
N TRP A 352 -19.85 2.29 -9.99
CA TRP A 352 -21.28 2.09 -9.81
C TRP A 352 -22.12 2.39 -11.07
N GLU A 353 -21.64 3.30 -11.91
CA GLU A 353 -22.30 3.62 -13.19
C GLU A 353 -21.80 2.74 -14.34
N LYS A 354 -20.47 2.55 -14.46
CA LYS A 354 -19.87 1.80 -15.58
C LYS A 354 -19.95 0.28 -15.45
N ALA A 355 -20.04 -0.27 -14.26
CA ALA A 355 -20.07 -1.73 -14.07
C ALA A 355 -21.22 -2.44 -14.81
N HIS A 356 -22.18 -1.69 -15.33
CA HIS A 356 -23.29 -2.19 -16.13
C HIS A 356 -23.08 -2.06 -17.65
N GLU A 357 -22.06 -1.29 -18.09
CA GLU A 357 -21.88 -0.93 -19.49
C GLU A 357 -20.98 -1.91 -20.25
N GLY A 358 -20.07 -2.61 -19.55
CA GLY A 358 -19.15 -3.57 -20.15
C GLY A 358 -18.85 -4.78 -19.29
N PRO A 359 -19.43 -5.95 -19.60
CA PRO A 359 -19.25 -7.15 -18.75
C PRO A 359 -17.82 -7.72 -18.74
N ASN A 360 -16.89 -7.13 -19.49
CA ASN A 360 -15.52 -7.65 -19.65
C ASN A 360 -14.41 -6.75 -19.10
N ASP A 361 -14.72 -5.57 -18.55
CA ASP A 361 -13.71 -4.62 -18.09
C ASP A 361 -13.25 -4.86 -16.63
N LEU A 362 -14.00 -5.67 -15.92
CA LEU A 362 -13.65 -6.15 -14.57
C LEU A 362 -13.80 -7.68 -14.51
N TYR A 363 -12.89 -8.32 -13.76
CA TYR A 363 -13.10 -9.69 -13.32
C TYR A 363 -14.05 -9.70 -12.14
N ARG A 364 -15.24 -10.27 -12.35
CA ARG A 364 -16.20 -10.46 -11.26
C ARG A 364 -15.68 -11.45 -10.24
N ILE A 365 -15.72 -11.10 -8.97
CA ILE A 365 -15.44 -12.02 -7.86
C ILE A 365 -16.74 -12.71 -7.47
N THR A 366 -16.73 -14.04 -7.47
CA THR A 366 -17.94 -14.86 -7.25
C THR A 366 -17.83 -15.78 -6.05
N ARG A 367 -16.71 -15.71 -5.32
CA ARG A 367 -16.40 -16.58 -4.17
C ARG A 367 -15.72 -15.79 -3.06
N GLY A 368 -15.88 -16.30 -1.85
CA GLY A 368 -15.27 -15.76 -0.65
C GLY A 368 -16.23 -14.90 0.16
N LYS A 369 -15.85 -14.70 1.40
CA LYS A 369 -16.58 -13.88 2.37
C LYS A 369 -15.62 -13.35 3.43
N ASN A 370 -15.95 -12.22 4.02
CA ASN A 370 -15.19 -11.61 5.11
C ASN A 370 -15.96 -11.54 6.44
N GLY A 371 -17.12 -12.21 6.51
CA GLY A 371 -17.94 -12.26 7.72
C GLY A 371 -19.27 -12.99 7.51
N THR A 372 -20.21 -12.69 8.40
CA THR A 372 -21.61 -13.13 8.34
C THR A 372 -22.52 -11.92 8.48
N CYS A 373 -23.39 -11.69 7.52
CA CYS A 373 -24.23 -10.51 7.44
C CYS A 373 -25.60 -10.80 6.82
N LYS A 374 -26.47 -9.83 6.92
CA LYS A 374 -27.78 -9.83 6.24
C LYS A 374 -28.09 -8.38 5.78
N PRO A 375 -28.29 -8.12 4.49
CA PRO A 375 -28.23 -9.07 3.37
C PRO A 375 -26.80 -9.62 3.15
N ALA A 376 -26.70 -10.80 2.56
CA ALA A 376 -25.43 -11.52 2.47
C ALA A 376 -24.42 -10.86 1.54
N TYR A 377 -24.85 -10.13 0.52
CA TYR A 377 -23.96 -9.44 -0.41
C TYR A 377 -23.03 -8.41 0.28
N LEU A 378 -23.39 -7.90 1.45
CA LEU A 378 -22.54 -6.94 2.17
C LEU A 378 -21.24 -7.56 2.71
N CYS A 379 -21.16 -8.89 2.83
CA CYS A 379 -19.98 -9.60 3.35
C CYS A 379 -19.60 -10.87 2.58
N GLN A 380 -20.28 -11.14 1.47
CA GLN A 380 -20.08 -12.37 0.69
C GLN A 380 -20.24 -12.08 -0.81
N GLU A 381 -19.36 -12.69 -1.60
CA GLU A 381 -19.39 -12.62 -3.06
C GLU A 381 -20.34 -13.69 -3.66
N GLY A 382 -20.85 -13.39 -4.87
CA GLY A 382 -21.62 -14.34 -5.66
C GLY A 382 -23.04 -14.64 -5.15
N THR A 383 -23.60 -13.79 -4.29
CA THR A 383 -24.92 -14.03 -3.64
C THR A 383 -26.11 -13.81 -4.56
N GLN A 384 -25.98 -13.08 -5.66
CA GLN A 384 -27.06 -12.67 -6.56
C GLN A 384 -28.15 -11.77 -5.90
N GLU A 385 -27.97 -11.31 -4.66
CA GLU A 385 -28.93 -10.47 -3.95
C GLU A 385 -28.97 -9.03 -4.46
N TYR A 386 -27.81 -8.54 -4.93
CA TYR A 386 -27.72 -7.22 -5.54
C TYR A 386 -26.80 -7.26 -6.77
N ARG A 387 -27.40 -7.56 -7.96
CA ARG A 387 -26.70 -7.61 -9.24
C ARG A 387 -25.41 -8.46 -9.15
N ASP A 388 -24.30 -7.91 -9.65
CA ASP A 388 -22.97 -8.54 -9.65
C ASP A 388 -22.04 -7.94 -8.57
N TYR A 389 -22.60 -7.13 -7.68
CA TYR A 389 -21.88 -6.49 -6.59
C TYR A 389 -21.77 -7.40 -5.36
N GLY A 390 -20.59 -7.42 -4.75
CA GLY A 390 -20.33 -8.01 -3.43
C GLY A 390 -19.51 -7.05 -2.56
N GLY A 391 -19.91 -6.90 -1.30
CA GLY A 391 -19.28 -5.94 -0.39
C GLY A 391 -17.76 -6.07 -0.25
N PRO A 392 -17.18 -7.30 -0.14
CA PRO A 392 -15.74 -7.44 0.03
C PRO A 392 -14.89 -7.00 -1.17
N ALA A 393 -15.35 -7.21 -2.41
CA ALA A 393 -14.59 -6.90 -3.62
C ALA A 393 -15.23 -5.81 -4.51
N GLY A 394 -16.33 -5.20 -4.05
CA GLY A 394 -17.04 -4.21 -4.85
C GLY A 394 -17.58 -4.79 -6.16
N TRP A 395 -17.33 -4.10 -7.27
CA TRP A 395 -17.69 -4.55 -8.60
C TRP A 395 -16.71 -5.54 -9.22
N GLY A 396 -15.62 -5.86 -8.53
CA GLY A 396 -14.62 -6.84 -8.95
C GLY A 396 -13.20 -6.31 -8.98
N THR A 397 -12.34 -6.93 -9.79
CA THR A 397 -10.93 -6.58 -9.94
C THR A 397 -10.60 -6.22 -11.39
N PRO A 398 -9.53 -5.48 -11.69
CA PRO A 398 -9.23 -5.01 -13.05
C PRO A 398 -9.13 -6.14 -14.08
N ASN A 399 -9.72 -5.94 -15.27
CA ASN A 399 -9.45 -6.70 -16.47
C ASN A 399 -9.07 -5.73 -17.60
N GLY A 400 -7.86 -5.22 -17.57
CA GLY A 400 -7.43 -4.10 -18.38
C GLY A 400 -7.81 -2.77 -17.74
N ILE A 401 -8.04 -1.77 -18.59
CA ILE A 401 -8.24 -0.38 -18.16
C ILE A 401 -9.60 0.21 -18.58
N GLY A 402 -10.50 -0.59 -19.11
CA GLY A 402 -11.79 -0.11 -19.66
C GLY A 402 -12.74 0.43 -18.60
N ALA A 403 -12.65 -0.06 -17.36
CA ALA A 403 -13.50 0.39 -16.27
C ALA A 403 -12.99 1.69 -15.58
N PHE A 404 -11.82 2.18 -15.94
CA PHE A 404 -11.13 3.29 -15.29
C PHE A 404 -11.24 4.60 -16.05
#